data_ca50b724120699dae53fa5a408cb90be
#
_entry.id   ca50b724120699dae53fa5a408cb90be
#
_cell.length_a   1.000
_cell.length_b   1.000
_cell.length_c   1.000
_cell.angle_alpha   90.00
_cell.angle_beta   90.00
_cell.angle_gamma   90.00
#
_symmetry.space_group_name_H-M   'P 1'
#
loop_
_entity.id
_entity.type
_entity.pdbx_description
1 polymer ?
#
loop_
_entity_poly.entity_id
_entity_poly.type
_entity_poly.pdbx_seq_one_letter_code
_entity_poly.pdbx_strand_id
1 'polypeptide(L)'
;MMSTHRPCCWLFLFLTLGILIGHFLPFPLIYWLWASVILIILNWIPASNCECRLIRPFAGMTWLNNKIWPLYAAIFCLGAALIHVAHPPAMEPLHDWQVQLKQSFYQYLDPDEAGTMSAIVLGDRGQIPKEIKISLQRSGTGHIVVTAGLHCAMMTTIVIFVLKFIRIPRLLQGWLSILLIFTYALLTGGSIPVIRAAFTASVLLASYIFELESDALNSLCAAALLILLMNADNLFDTSFQLSFAAVAAIILLCKPLEEMLSFLPRWLAVALAVSTSAWVGITPVQLWHFGTITPIALIANLFIVPLLDITVALGLCLALAGLWAPSIAWMITGCVKAIFNLMVVIAFWFANIPFGYLQLWFVNRF
;
A
#
# COMPACT_ATOMS: atom_id res chain seq x y z
N MET A 1 14.64 8.98 -16.55
CA MET A 1 15.07 10.34 -16.15
C MET A 1 14.00 10.92 -15.25
N MET A 2 14.27 11.13 -13.94
CA MET A 2 13.33 11.83 -13.05
C MET A 2 13.23 13.28 -13.52
N SER A 3 12.03 13.69 -13.94
CA SER A 3 11.81 15.06 -14.41
C SER A 3 11.84 16.03 -13.23
N THR A 4 12.27 17.27 -13.50
CA THR A 4 12.28 18.38 -12.50
C THR A 4 10.87 18.71 -11.96
N HIS A 5 9.81 18.15 -12.55
CA HIS A 5 8.42 18.33 -12.16
C HIS A 5 7.91 17.35 -11.08
N ARG A 6 8.80 16.53 -10.48
CA ARG A 6 8.43 15.56 -9.45
C ARG A 6 9.07 15.88 -8.09
N PRO A 7 8.69 16.95 -7.42
CA PRO A 7 9.34 17.39 -6.18
C PRO A 7 9.23 16.36 -5.05
N CYS A 8 8.09 15.66 -4.94
CA CYS A 8 7.89 14.67 -3.88
C CYS A 8 8.81 13.46 -4.02
N CYS A 9 9.21 13.09 -5.25
CA CYS A 9 10.17 12.00 -5.45
C CYS A 9 11.56 12.37 -4.91
N TRP A 10 11.99 13.61 -5.10
CA TRP A 10 13.26 14.10 -4.54
C TRP A 10 13.21 14.23 -3.03
N LEU A 11 12.12 14.80 -2.49
CA LEU A 11 11.90 14.90 -1.05
C LEU A 11 11.89 13.50 -0.39
N PHE A 12 11.22 12.53 -1.00
CA PHE A 12 11.20 11.16 -0.55
C PHE A 12 12.60 10.52 -0.56
N LEU A 13 13.37 10.71 -1.64
CA LEU A 13 14.73 10.19 -1.74
C LEU A 13 15.62 10.75 -0.62
N PHE A 14 15.60 12.06 -0.37
CA PHE A 14 16.41 12.68 0.67
C PHE A 14 15.97 12.26 2.08
N LEU A 15 14.66 12.13 2.32
CA LEU A 15 14.15 11.64 3.60
C LEU A 15 14.59 10.20 3.86
N THR A 16 14.46 9.30 2.89
CA THR A 16 14.85 7.89 3.03
C THR A 16 16.35 7.73 3.24
N LEU A 17 17.18 8.49 2.52
CA LEU A 17 18.62 8.52 2.76
C LEU A 17 18.95 9.01 4.17
N GLY A 18 18.24 10.04 4.66
CA GLY A 18 18.40 10.54 6.02
C GLY A 18 18.06 9.49 7.07
N ILE A 19 16.92 8.77 6.90
CA ILE A 19 16.52 7.68 7.80
C ILE A 19 17.56 6.55 7.80
N LEU A 20 18.02 6.12 6.61
CA LEU A 20 19.03 5.06 6.50
C LEU A 20 20.33 5.45 7.20
N ILE A 21 20.83 6.66 6.96
CA ILE A 21 22.07 7.12 7.57
C ILE A 21 21.90 7.30 9.09
N GLY A 22 20.75 7.83 9.54
CA GLY A 22 20.44 7.97 10.96
C GLY A 22 20.35 6.62 11.69
N HIS A 23 19.92 5.57 10.99
CA HIS A 23 19.88 4.20 11.52
C HIS A 23 21.28 3.60 11.70
N PHE A 24 22.19 3.82 10.73
CA PHE A 24 23.56 3.27 10.78
C PHE A 24 24.54 4.14 11.57
N LEU A 25 24.28 5.44 11.68
CA LEU A 25 25.13 6.39 12.41
C LEU A 25 24.39 6.88 13.68
N PRO A 26 24.66 6.31 14.85
CA PRO A 26 23.94 6.63 16.09
C PRO A 26 24.41 7.96 16.69
N PHE A 27 24.26 9.05 15.94
CA PHE A 27 24.43 10.40 16.50
C PHE A 27 23.21 10.77 17.34
N PRO A 28 23.39 11.45 18.50
CA PRO A 28 22.27 11.95 19.29
C PRO A 28 21.29 12.80 18.46
N LEU A 29 19.99 12.64 18.73
CA LEU A 29 18.89 13.33 18.05
C LEU A 29 19.15 14.86 17.91
N ILE A 30 19.76 15.45 18.93
CA ILE A 30 20.04 16.89 18.97
C ILE A 30 20.93 17.37 17.81
N TYR A 31 21.90 16.56 17.39
CA TYR A 31 22.80 16.94 16.27
C TYR A 31 22.05 16.94 14.93
N TRP A 32 21.13 15.99 14.71
CA TRP A 32 20.30 15.95 13.51
C TRP A 32 19.31 17.10 13.45
N LEU A 33 18.72 17.49 14.60
CA LEU A 33 17.83 18.64 14.68
C LEU A 33 18.57 19.95 14.44
N TRP A 34 19.75 20.13 15.05
CA TRP A 34 20.58 21.32 14.81
C TRP A 34 21.02 21.41 13.34
N ALA A 35 21.43 20.30 12.74
CA ALA A 35 21.79 20.27 11.32
C ALA A 35 20.60 20.70 10.43
N SER A 36 19.40 20.21 10.73
CA SER A 36 18.19 20.61 10.00
C SER A 36 17.91 22.12 10.12
N VAL A 37 17.98 22.66 11.33
CA VAL A 37 17.76 24.09 11.59
C VAL A 37 18.81 24.95 10.88
N ILE A 38 20.09 24.57 10.98
CA ILE A 38 21.19 25.28 10.30
C ILE A 38 20.98 25.31 8.78
N LEU A 39 20.58 24.18 8.18
CA LEU A 39 20.34 24.08 6.74
C LEU A 39 19.12 24.91 6.31
N ILE A 40 18.07 24.99 7.12
CA ILE A 40 16.92 25.86 6.86
C ILE A 40 17.35 27.32 6.93
N ILE A 41 18.14 27.73 7.94
CA ILE A 41 18.66 29.09 8.08
C ILE A 41 19.54 29.45 6.88
N LEU A 42 20.44 28.55 6.45
CA LEU A 42 21.29 28.77 5.29
C LEU A 42 20.51 28.97 4.00
N ASN A 43 19.29 28.39 3.89
CA ASN A 43 18.40 28.63 2.76
C ASN A 43 17.81 30.05 2.73
N TRP A 44 17.77 30.73 3.87
CA TRP A 44 17.27 32.13 3.99
C TRP A 44 18.35 33.16 3.68
N ILE A 45 19.65 32.78 3.68
CA ILE A 45 20.74 33.72 3.38
C ILE A 45 20.77 34.00 1.87
N PRO A 46 20.63 35.24 1.43
CA PRO A 46 20.66 35.56 -0.01
C PRO A 46 22.04 35.21 -0.59
N ALA A 47 22.01 34.49 -1.71
CA ALA A 47 23.17 33.91 -2.39
C ALA A 47 24.19 34.94 -2.91
N SER A 48 23.94 36.25 -2.72
CA SER A 48 24.81 37.33 -3.17
C SER A 48 26.14 37.41 -2.43
N ASN A 49 26.33 36.74 -1.28
CA ASN A 49 27.51 36.90 -0.44
C ASN A 49 28.31 35.62 -0.14
N CYS A 50 27.99 34.46 -0.74
CA CYS A 50 28.73 33.23 -0.48
C CYS A 50 29.34 32.61 -1.74
N GLU A 51 30.58 32.96 -2.05
CA GLU A 51 31.47 32.15 -2.89
C GLU A 51 32.01 30.94 -2.11
N CYS A 52 31.14 30.02 -1.73
CA CYS A 52 31.57 28.75 -1.15
C CYS A 52 32.07 27.81 -2.26
N ARG A 53 33.41 27.74 -2.43
CA ARG A 53 34.13 26.86 -3.37
C ARG A 53 33.83 25.36 -3.22
N LEU A 54 33.22 24.91 -2.12
CA LEU A 54 32.90 23.51 -1.83
C LEU A 54 31.74 22.93 -2.65
N ILE A 55 30.94 23.76 -3.31
CA ILE A 55 29.70 23.34 -4.02
C ILE A 55 29.90 23.24 -5.55
N ARG A 56 31.08 23.57 -6.07
CA ARG A 56 31.39 23.52 -7.50
C ARG A 56 31.26 22.14 -8.19
N PRO A 57 31.43 20.97 -7.51
CA PRO A 57 31.25 19.68 -8.19
C PRO A 57 29.84 19.41 -8.67
N PHE A 58 28.83 20.08 -8.06
CA PHE A 58 27.40 19.90 -8.42
C PHE A 58 26.85 20.97 -9.36
N ALA A 59 27.67 21.93 -9.78
CA ALA A 59 27.28 23.04 -10.66
C ALA A 59 26.93 22.63 -12.10
N GLY A 60 27.17 21.36 -12.49
CA GLY A 60 26.74 20.82 -13.77
C GLY A 60 25.29 20.38 -13.84
N MET A 61 24.57 20.33 -12.72
CA MET A 61 23.15 20.03 -12.65
C MET A 61 22.34 21.33 -12.67
N THR A 62 22.02 21.81 -13.84
CA THR A 62 21.34 23.11 -14.11
C THR A 62 19.93 23.22 -13.52
N TRP A 63 19.38 22.18 -12.91
CA TRP A 63 18.07 22.13 -12.27
C TRP A 63 18.12 22.30 -10.72
N LEU A 64 19.31 22.21 -10.12
CA LEU A 64 19.52 22.55 -8.71
C LEU A 64 19.65 24.07 -8.56
N ASN A 65 18.51 24.76 -8.61
CA ASN A 65 18.46 26.17 -8.26
C ASN A 65 19.00 26.30 -6.84
N ASN A 66 20.03 27.14 -6.61
CA ASN A 66 20.77 27.31 -5.34
C ASN A 66 19.92 27.51 -4.08
N LYS A 67 18.60 27.72 -4.24
CA LYS A 67 17.64 27.92 -3.15
C LYS A 67 16.91 26.65 -2.69
N ILE A 68 16.94 25.56 -3.44
CA ILE A 68 16.12 24.36 -3.15
C ILE A 68 16.92 23.25 -2.48
N TRP A 69 18.21 23.12 -2.78
CA TRP A 69 19.04 22.06 -2.21
C TRP A 69 19.14 22.07 -0.67
N PRO A 70 19.19 23.25 0.04
CA PRO A 70 19.20 23.23 1.51
C PRO A 70 17.90 22.66 2.10
N LEU A 71 16.76 22.80 1.40
CA LEU A 71 15.51 22.18 1.79
C LEU A 71 15.61 20.64 1.73
N TYR A 72 16.19 20.09 0.68
CA TYR A 72 16.40 18.65 0.56
C TYR A 72 17.36 18.13 1.62
N ALA A 73 18.45 18.86 1.90
CA ALA A 73 19.38 18.51 2.95
C ALA A 73 18.75 18.61 4.35
N ALA A 74 17.88 19.60 4.60
CA ALA A 74 17.12 19.69 5.84
C ALA A 74 16.17 18.51 6.02
N ILE A 75 15.49 18.08 4.96
CA ILE A 75 14.61 16.90 4.97
C ILE A 75 15.42 15.62 5.18
N PHE A 76 16.62 15.53 4.62
CA PHE A 76 17.55 14.44 4.91
C PHE A 76 17.90 14.37 6.41
N CYS A 77 18.29 15.49 7.03
CA CYS A 77 18.58 15.53 8.45
C CYS A 77 17.35 15.27 9.31
N LEU A 78 16.17 15.72 8.89
CA LEU A 78 14.89 15.41 9.54
C LEU A 78 14.61 13.90 9.50
N GLY A 79 14.85 13.24 8.38
CA GLY A 79 14.72 11.78 8.26
C GLY A 79 15.61 11.03 9.25
N ALA A 80 16.88 11.46 9.39
CA ALA A 80 17.79 10.89 10.37
C ALA A 80 17.37 11.18 11.83
N ALA A 81 16.72 12.31 12.10
CA ALA A 81 16.19 12.63 13.42
C ALA A 81 14.95 11.81 13.78
N LEU A 82 14.07 11.57 12.82
CA LEU A 82 12.81 10.85 13.05
C LEU A 82 13.01 9.41 13.55
N ILE A 83 14.11 8.76 13.19
CA ILE A 83 14.41 7.40 13.66
C ILE A 83 14.61 7.32 15.19
N HIS A 84 14.92 8.45 15.83
CA HIS A 84 15.14 8.52 17.29
C HIS A 84 13.89 8.95 18.06
N VAL A 85 12.77 9.21 17.37
CA VAL A 85 11.51 9.61 18.03
C VAL A 85 10.74 8.35 18.46
N ALA A 86 10.22 8.37 19.68
CA ALA A 86 9.40 7.27 20.20
C ALA A 86 8.09 7.13 19.40
N HIS A 87 7.68 5.88 19.16
CA HIS A 87 6.47 5.59 18.38
C HIS A 87 5.19 5.90 19.16
N PRO A 88 4.16 6.43 18.49
CA PRO A 88 2.85 6.57 19.13
C PRO A 88 2.23 5.19 19.43
N PRO A 89 1.44 5.05 20.51
CA PRO A 89 0.74 3.82 20.83
C PRO A 89 -0.25 3.45 19.73
N ALA A 90 -0.47 2.14 19.52
CA ALA A 90 -1.46 1.64 18.57
C ALA A 90 -2.86 2.16 18.94
N MET A 91 -3.58 2.74 17.98
CA MET A 91 -4.95 3.18 18.19
C MET A 91 -5.91 2.01 17.90
N GLU A 92 -6.80 1.72 18.84
CA GLU A 92 -7.93 0.79 18.65
C GLU A 92 -9.28 1.53 18.74
N PRO A 93 -9.57 2.46 17.83
CA PRO A 93 -10.68 3.40 18.03
C PRO A 93 -12.08 2.84 17.77
N LEU A 94 -12.25 1.66 17.17
CA LEU A 94 -13.53 1.07 16.79
C LEU A 94 -13.64 -0.43 17.10
N HIS A 95 -13.02 -0.86 18.17
CA HIS A 95 -12.96 -2.29 18.56
C HIS A 95 -14.35 -2.94 18.71
N ASP A 96 -15.30 -2.24 19.34
CA ASP A 96 -16.66 -2.78 19.58
C ASP A 96 -17.41 -3.04 18.27
N TRP A 97 -17.28 -2.13 17.28
CA TRP A 97 -17.86 -2.30 15.96
C TRP A 97 -17.19 -3.44 15.18
N GLN A 98 -15.89 -3.58 15.30
CA GLN A 98 -15.16 -4.70 14.70
C GLN A 98 -15.64 -6.04 15.26
N VAL A 99 -15.84 -6.14 16.57
CA VAL A 99 -16.35 -7.33 17.24
C VAL A 99 -17.77 -7.68 16.76
N GLN A 100 -18.67 -6.68 16.68
CA GLN A 100 -20.03 -6.90 16.18
C GLN A 100 -20.06 -7.36 14.72
N LEU A 101 -19.27 -6.73 13.84
CA LEU A 101 -19.15 -7.14 12.43
C LEU A 101 -18.57 -8.56 12.31
N LYS A 102 -17.61 -8.91 13.15
CA LYS A 102 -17.06 -10.26 13.22
C LYS A 102 -18.12 -11.29 13.65
N GLN A 103 -18.93 -10.97 14.66
CA GLN A 103 -20.02 -11.85 15.10
C GLN A 103 -21.01 -12.14 13.99
N SER A 104 -21.30 -11.17 13.11
CA SER A 104 -22.15 -11.39 11.94
C SER A 104 -21.60 -12.49 11.02
N PHE A 105 -20.28 -12.58 10.80
CA PHE A 105 -19.71 -13.68 10.01
C PHE A 105 -19.95 -15.02 10.66
N TYR A 106 -19.71 -15.16 11.97
CA TYR A 106 -19.91 -16.43 12.71
C TYR A 106 -21.38 -16.84 12.84
N GLN A 107 -22.30 -15.90 12.66
CA GLN A 107 -23.74 -16.20 12.68
C GLN A 107 -24.23 -16.84 11.36
N TYR A 108 -23.63 -16.47 10.21
CA TYR A 108 -24.14 -16.83 8.89
C TYR A 108 -23.21 -17.78 8.10
N LEU A 109 -21.94 -17.86 8.46
CA LEU A 109 -20.91 -18.67 7.79
C LEU A 109 -20.39 -19.77 8.70
N ASP A 110 -19.83 -20.82 8.09
CA ASP A 110 -19.14 -21.87 8.84
C ASP A 110 -17.89 -21.33 9.53
N PRO A 111 -17.41 -21.91 10.65
CA PRO A 111 -16.31 -21.35 11.44
C PRO A 111 -15.04 -21.05 10.62
N ASP A 112 -14.68 -21.91 9.69
CA ASP A 112 -13.49 -21.75 8.83
C ASP A 112 -13.68 -20.64 7.80
N GLU A 113 -14.89 -20.56 7.21
CA GLU A 113 -15.27 -19.48 6.31
C GLU A 113 -15.32 -18.14 7.04
N ALA A 114 -15.97 -18.10 8.22
CA ALA A 114 -16.12 -16.92 9.05
C ALA A 114 -14.76 -16.38 9.50
N GLY A 115 -13.85 -17.25 9.96
CA GLY A 115 -12.50 -16.89 10.35
C GLY A 115 -11.70 -16.29 9.19
N THR A 116 -11.79 -16.89 8.01
CA THR A 116 -11.10 -16.40 6.82
C THR A 116 -11.71 -15.10 6.30
N MET A 117 -13.05 -14.98 6.28
CA MET A 117 -13.74 -13.74 5.91
C MET A 117 -13.42 -12.60 6.87
N SER A 118 -13.36 -12.87 8.18
CA SER A 118 -12.96 -11.89 9.18
C SER A 118 -11.53 -11.38 8.93
N ALA A 119 -10.62 -12.27 8.54
CA ALA A 119 -9.25 -11.89 8.20
C ALA A 119 -9.18 -11.02 6.93
N ILE A 120 -9.90 -11.41 5.89
CA ILE A 120 -9.90 -10.71 4.59
C ILE A 120 -10.59 -9.35 4.71
N VAL A 121 -11.78 -9.27 5.33
CA VAL A 121 -12.60 -8.06 5.38
C VAL A 121 -12.22 -7.13 6.52
N LEU A 122 -11.97 -7.67 7.72
CA LEU A 122 -11.73 -6.90 8.95
C LEU A 122 -10.27 -6.90 9.41
N GLY A 123 -9.38 -7.66 8.74
CA GLY A 123 -7.96 -7.72 9.11
C GLY A 123 -7.63 -8.61 10.30
N ASP A 124 -8.59 -9.33 10.87
CA ASP A 124 -8.38 -10.23 12.02
C ASP A 124 -7.84 -11.60 11.58
N ARG A 125 -6.52 -11.77 11.64
CA ARG A 125 -5.80 -12.94 11.13
C ARG A 125 -5.77 -14.15 12.08
N GLY A 126 -6.37 -14.04 13.24
CA GLY A 126 -6.21 -15.03 14.32
C GLY A 126 -6.83 -16.40 14.04
N GLN A 127 -7.80 -16.50 13.13
CA GLN A 127 -8.62 -17.71 12.97
C GLN A 127 -8.67 -18.27 11.54
N ILE A 128 -7.62 -18.04 10.76
CA ILE A 128 -7.54 -18.60 9.40
C ILE A 128 -7.07 -20.07 9.49
N PRO A 129 -7.79 -21.03 8.87
CA PRO A 129 -7.33 -22.41 8.78
C PRO A 129 -5.95 -22.49 8.12
N LYS A 130 -5.07 -23.32 8.70
CA LYS A 130 -3.68 -23.47 8.21
C LYS A 130 -3.62 -23.88 6.74
N GLU A 131 -4.53 -24.72 6.31
CA GLU A 131 -4.60 -25.21 4.92
C GLU A 131 -4.90 -24.06 3.94
N ILE A 132 -5.88 -23.23 4.24
CA ILE A 132 -6.24 -22.07 3.42
C ILE A 132 -5.07 -21.08 3.37
N LYS A 133 -4.45 -20.80 4.52
CA LYS A 133 -3.28 -19.91 4.61
C LYS A 133 -2.11 -20.42 3.75
N ILE A 134 -1.78 -21.70 3.83
CA ILE A 134 -0.69 -22.32 3.05
C ILE A 134 -1.03 -22.27 1.55
N SER A 135 -2.26 -22.56 1.17
CA SER A 135 -2.68 -22.54 -0.24
C SER A 135 -2.60 -21.15 -0.84
N LEU A 136 -3.06 -20.11 -0.13
CA LEU A 136 -2.92 -18.73 -0.55
C LEU A 136 -1.45 -18.29 -0.62
N GLN A 137 -0.59 -18.76 0.27
CA GLN A 137 0.84 -18.46 0.20
C GLN A 137 1.51 -19.11 -1.01
N ARG A 138 1.24 -20.42 -1.26
CA ARG A 138 1.83 -21.17 -2.37
C ARG A 138 1.31 -20.73 -3.74
N SER A 139 0.06 -20.31 -3.84
CA SER A 139 -0.49 -19.70 -5.07
C SER A 139 0.07 -18.30 -5.35
N GLY A 140 0.87 -17.72 -4.42
CA GLY A 140 1.40 -16.36 -4.52
C GLY A 140 0.39 -15.28 -4.19
N THR A 141 -0.77 -15.66 -3.70
CA THR A 141 -1.86 -14.75 -3.32
C THR A 141 -1.94 -14.53 -1.80
N GLY A 142 -0.88 -14.86 -1.06
CA GLY A 142 -0.79 -14.68 0.39
C GLY A 142 -1.01 -13.24 0.88
N HIS A 143 -0.81 -12.25 0.01
CA HIS A 143 -1.13 -10.85 0.27
C HIS A 143 -2.63 -10.58 0.47
N ILE A 144 -3.51 -11.48 0.02
CA ILE A 144 -4.95 -11.43 0.19
C ILE A 144 -5.36 -11.53 1.67
N VAL A 145 -4.64 -12.35 2.44
CA VAL A 145 -4.87 -12.51 3.88
C VAL A 145 -4.48 -11.27 4.67
N VAL A 146 -3.64 -10.44 4.07
CA VAL A 146 -3.27 -9.13 4.63
C VAL A 146 -4.22 -8.12 4.02
N THR A 147 -5.11 -7.54 4.83
CA THR A 147 -5.96 -6.42 4.39
C THR A 147 -5.07 -5.39 3.72
N ALA A 148 -5.04 -5.41 2.40
CA ALA A 148 -4.00 -4.77 1.61
C ALA A 148 -4.53 -3.49 0.95
N GLY A 149 -3.61 -2.74 0.35
CA GLY A 149 -3.94 -1.56 -0.45
C GLY A 149 -4.99 -1.80 -1.53
N LEU A 150 -5.05 -3.03 -2.05
CA LEU A 150 -6.06 -3.46 -3.03
C LEU A 150 -7.48 -3.32 -2.48
N HIS A 151 -7.74 -3.75 -1.24
CA HIS A 151 -9.06 -3.62 -0.60
C HIS A 151 -9.48 -2.15 -0.44
N CYS A 152 -8.53 -1.27 -0.05
CA CYS A 152 -8.79 0.16 0.02
C CYS A 152 -9.07 0.77 -1.36
N ALA A 153 -8.33 0.36 -2.40
CA ALA A 153 -8.56 0.82 -3.77
C ALA A 153 -9.93 0.37 -4.30
N MET A 154 -10.30 -0.88 -4.05
CA MET A 154 -11.60 -1.42 -4.41
C MET A 154 -12.74 -0.69 -3.68
N MET A 155 -12.63 -0.53 -2.34
CA MET A 155 -13.61 0.23 -1.55
C MET A 155 -13.75 1.66 -2.06
N THR A 156 -12.63 2.34 -2.37
CA THR A 156 -12.64 3.68 -2.97
C THR A 156 -13.43 3.69 -4.27
N THR A 157 -13.18 2.72 -5.14
CA THR A 157 -13.85 2.60 -6.45
C THR A 157 -15.35 2.38 -6.30
N ILE A 158 -15.75 1.47 -5.40
CA ILE A 158 -17.17 1.19 -5.11
C ILE A 158 -17.85 2.45 -4.55
N VAL A 159 -17.23 3.10 -3.57
CA VAL A 159 -17.77 4.32 -2.96
C VAL A 159 -17.95 5.42 -4.00
N ILE A 160 -16.94 5.70 -4.81
CA ILE A 160 -17.04 6.70 -5.89
C ILE A 160 -18.13 6.33 -6.89
N PHE A 161 -18.24 5.06 -7.26
CA PHE A 161 -19.27 4.58 -8.18
C PHE A 161 -20.69 4.82 -7.62
N VAL A 162 -20.91 4.44 -6.36
CA VAL A 162 -22.19 4.66 -5.66
C VAL A 162 -22.51 6.16 -5.56
N LEU A 163 -21.53 6.98 -5.14
CA LEU A 163 -21.72 8.42 -5.00
C LEU A 163 -21.98 9.11 -6.37
N LYS A 164 -21.37 8.61 -7.45
CA LYS A 164 -21.68 9.06 -8.83
C LYS A 164 -23.09 8.66 -9.25
N PHE A 165 -23.51 7.44 -8.93
CA PHE A 165 -24.84 6.95 -9.24
C PHE A 165 -25.94 7.80 -8.57
N ILE A 166 -25.70 8.23 -7.33
CA ILE A 166 -26.59 9.13 -6.57
C ILE A 166 -26.46 10.61 -7.03
N ARG A 167 -25.54 10.89 -7.97
CA ARG A 167 -25.28 12.24 -8.54
C ARG A 167 -24.77 13.27 -7.52
N ILE A 168 -24.00 12.82 -6.54
CA ILE A 168 -23.36 13.72 -5.57
C ILE A 168 -22.30 14.60 -6.30
N PRO A 169 -22.11 15.88 -5.94
CA PRO A 169 -21.07 16.74 -6.51
C PRO A 169 -19.67 16.17 -6.33
N ARG A 170 -18.79 16.35 -7.33
CA ARG A 170 -17.43 15.78 -7.37
C ARG A 170 -16.60 16.09 -6.11
N LEU A 171 -16.66 17.33 -5.64
CA LEU A 171 -15.95 17.75 -4.43
C LEU A 171 -16.38 16.91 -3.21
N LEU A 172 -17.69 16.73 -3.03
CA LEU A 172 -18.26 15.97 -1.93
C LEU A 172 -17.99 14.46 -2.09
N GLN A 173 -18.00 13.93 -3.33
CA GLN A 173 -17.58 12.55 -3.61
C GLN A 173 -16.17 12.27 -3.08
N GLY A 174 -15.22 13.17 -3.36
CA GLY A 174 -13.84 13.02 -2.92
C GLY A 174 -13.70 13.03 -1.39
N TRP A 175 -14.29 14.02 -0.72
CA TRP A 175 -14.23 14.11 0.75
C TRP A 175 -14.92 12.95 1.46
N LEU A 176 -16.11 12.54 0.99
CA LEU A 176 -16.81 11.37 1.53
C LEU A 176 -16.01 10.08 1.31
N SER A 177 -15.37 9.93 0.16
CA SER A 177 -14.52 8.77 -0.12
C SER A 177 -13.31 8.73 0.83
N ILE A 178 -12.64 9.86 1.06
CA ILE A 178 -11.54 9.96 2.04
C ILE A 178 -12.02 9.58 3.44
N LEU A 179 -13.14 10.15 3.88
CA LEU A 179 -13.72 9.83 5.19
C LEU A 179 -14.03 8.34 5.34
N LEU A 180 -14.67 7.73 4.34
CA LEU A 180 -15.05 6.32 4.37
C LEU A 180 -13.84 5.39 4.36
N ILE A 181 -12.78 5.72 3.60
CA ILE A 181 -11.54 4.94 3.57
C ILE A 181 -10.85 4.97 4.93
N PHE A 182 -10.75 6.14 5.58
CA PHE A 182 -10.19 6.23 6.92
C PHE A 182 -11.06 5.51 7.96
N THR A 183 -12.39 5.61 7.87
CA THR A 183 -13.30 4.85 8.72
C THR A 183 -13.08 3.35 8.55
N TYR A 184 -12.94 2.87 7.31
CA TYR A 184 -12.62 1.47 7.05
C TYR A 184 -11.24 1.07 7.59
N ALA A 185 -10.24 1.93 7.44
CA ALA A 185 -8.90 1.68 8.00
C ALA A 185 -8.93 1.55 9.53
N LEU A 186 -9.75 2.35 10.21
CA LEU A 186 -9.94 2.25 11.66
C LEU A 186 -10.74 0.99 12.05
N LEU A 187 -11.78 0.63 11.29
CA LEU A 187 -12.57 -0.60 11.49
C LEU A 187 -11.74 -1.86 11.34
N THR A 188 -10.70 -1.84 10.48
CA THR A 188 -9.78 -2.97 10.31
C THR A 188 -8.64 -3.00 11.32
N GLY A 189 -8.78 -2.29 12.45
CA GLY A 189 -7.81 -2.25 13.54
C GLY A 189 -6.61 -1.34 13.28
N GLY A 190 -6.69 -0.44 12.28
CA GLY A 190 -5.63 0.54 12.02
C GLY A 190 -4.27 -0.07 11.66
N SER A 191 -4.25 -1.25 11.05
CA SER A 191 -2.99 -1.90 10.68
C SER A 191 -2.18 -1.02 9.72
N ILE A 192 -0.85 -1.00 9.89
CA ILE A 192 0.07 -0.17 9.09
C ILE A 192 -0.17 -0.29 7.57
N PRO A 193 -0.37 -1.50 6.98
CA PRO A 193 -0.67 -1.63 5.55
C PRO A 193 -1.94 -0.91 5.10
N VAL A 194 -2.99 -0.95 5.91
CA VAL A 194 -4.28 -0.33 5.58
C VAL A 194 -4.22 1.19 5.71
N ILE A 195 -3.58 1.70 6.77
CA ILE A 195 -3.33 3.13 6.94
C ILE A 195 -2.55 3.69 5.76
N ARG A 196 -1.50 3.00 5.30
CA ARG A 196 -0.74 3.39 4.11
C ARG A 196 -1.61 3.47 2.87
N ALA A 197 -2.43 2.46 2.66
CA ALA A 197 -3.34 2.44 1.52
C ALA A 197 -4.35 3.59 1.60
N ALA A 198 -4.86 3.89 2.78
CA ALA A 198 -5.76 5.03 3.00
C ALA A 198 -5.08 6.36 2.68
N PHE A 199 -3.84 6.56 3.11
CA PHE A 199 -3.08 7.77 2.75
C PHE A 199 -2.80 7.86 1.25
N THR A 200 -2.35 6.77 0.61
CA THR A 200 -2.10 6.75 -0.84
C THR A 200 -3.37 7.05 -1.63
N ALA A 201 -4.48 6.42 -1.27
CA ALA A 201 -5.79 6.68 -1.89
C ALA A 201 -6.24 8.14 -1.68
N SER A 202 -6.01 8.69 -0.48
CA SER A 202 -6.37 10.08 -0.17
C SER A 202 -5.59 11.10 -0.98
N VAL A 203 -4.30 10.87 -1.23
CA VAL A 203 -3.47 11.73 -2.10
C VAL A 203 -3.99 11.68 -3.54
N LEU A 204 -4.34 10.50 -4.05
CA LEU A 204 -4.93 10.35 -5.39
C LEU A 204 -6.32 11.00 -5.48
N LEU A 205 -7.15 10.86 -4.43
CA LEU A 205 -8.45 11.51 -4.34
C LEU A 205 -8.33 13.04 -4.25
N ALA A 206 -7.36 13.54 -3.53
CA ALA A 206 -7.07 14.97 -3.48
C ALA A 206 -6.72 15.50 -4.88
N SER A 207 -5.87 14.80 -5.63
CA SER A 207 -5.58 15.16 -7.03
C SER A 207 -6.86 15.15 -7.89
N TYR A 208 -7.76 14.17 -7.68
CA TYR A 208 -9.06 14.11 -8.36
C TYR A 208 -9.97 15.27 -7.98
N ILE A 209 -10.03 15.66 -6.68
CA ILE A 209 -10.86 16.77 -6.18
C ILE A 209 -10.39 18.11 -6.76
N PHE A 210 -9.08 18.36 -6.72
CA PHE A 210 -8.48 19.64 -7.10
C PHE A 210 -8.13 19.73 -8.59
N GLU A 211 -8.51 18.73 -9.40
CA GLU A 211 -8.21 18.67 -10.84
C GLU A 211 -6.73 18.87 -11.19
N LEU A 212 -5.84 18.45 -10.28
CA LEU A 212 -4.41 18.55 -10.50
C LEU A 212 -3.96 17.51 -11.54
N GLU A 213 -3.02 17.88 -12.39
CA GLU A 213 -2.31 16.89 -13.22
C GLU A 213 -1.60 15.91 -12.29
N SER A 214 -2.18 14.71 -12.15
CA SER A 214 -1.67 13.69 -11.23
C SER A 214 -0.53 12.91 -11.89
N ASP A 215 0.70 13.21 -11.52
CA ASP A 215 1.80 12.27 -11.73
C ASP A 215 1.72 11.18 -10.66
N ALA A 216 1.40 9.94 -11.09
CA ALA A 216 1.20 8.81 -10.20
C ALA A 216 2.43 8.53 -9.32
N LEU A 217 3.65 8.68 -9.88
CA LEU A 217 4.88 8.48 -9.12
C LEU A 217 5.09 9.57 -8.08
N ASN A 218 4.80 10.82 -8.41
CA ASN A 218 4.88 11.94 -7.47
C ASN A 218 3.86 11.78 -6.33
N SER A 219 2.65 11.32 -6.64
CA SER A 219 1.61 11.01 -5.65
C SER A 219 2.00 9.86 -4.72
N LEU A 220 2.62 8.80 -5.28
CA LEU A 220 3.15 7.68 -4.50
C LEU A 220 4.24 8.15 -3.53
N CYS A 221 5.18 8.97 -4.00
CA CYS A 221 6.24 9.54 -3.16
C CYS A 221 5.69 10.48 -2.09
N ALA A 222 4.66 11.27 -2.38
CA ALA A 222 3.98 12.12 -1.39
C ALA A 222 3.34 11.28 -0.27
N ALA A 223 2.65 10.19 -0.62
CA ALA A 223 2.09 9.27 0.36
C ALA A 223 3.18 8.60 1.21
N ALA A 224 4.28 8.16 0.59
CA ALA A 224 5.42 7.60 1.30
C ALA A 224 6.06 8.59 2.28
N LEU A 225 6.23 9.84 1.87
CA LEU A 225 6.72 10.93 2.72
C LEU A 225 5.84 11.10 3.96
N LEU A 226 4.52 11.20 3.79
CA LEU A 226 3.59 11.37 4.91
C LEU A 226 3.71 10.21 5.92
N ILE A 227 3.80 8.98 5.43
CA ILE A 227 3.91 7.79 6.29
C ILE A 227 5.25 7.77 7.05
N LEU A 228 6.35 8.11 6.39
CA LEU A 228 7.67 8.15 7.01
C LEU A 228 7.82 9.32 7.99
N LEU A 229 7.14 10.44 7.77
CA LEU A 229 7.06 11.54 8.74
C LEU A 229 6.29 11.16 10.01
N MET A 230 5.30 10.25 9.89
CA MET A 230 4.58 9.73 11.07
C MET A 230 5.42 8.72 11.85
N ASN A 231 6.15 7.85 11.15
CA ASN A 231 7.05 6.87 11.75
C ASN A 231 8.13 6.45 10.74
N ALA A 232 9.36 6.83 11.02
CA ALA A 232 10.52 6.55 10.17
C ALA A 232 10.85 5.04 10.06
N ASP A 233 10.57 4.25 11.10
CA ASP A 233 10.82 2.80 11.09
C ASP A 233 9.98 2.06 10.06
N ASN A 234 8.90 2.67 9.58
CA ASN A 234 8.11 2.09 8.48
C ASN A 234 8.95 1.81 7.23
N LEU A 235 10.09 2.51 7.04
CA LEU A 235 11.00 2.23 5.93
C LEU A 235 11.55 0.80 5.96
N PHE A 236 11.77 0.25 7.16
CA PHE A 236 12.30 -1.08 7.39
C PHE A 236 11.20 -2.15 7.50
N ASP A 237 9.93 -1.72 7.59
CA ASP A 237 8.79 -2.64 7.58
C ASP A 237 8.65 -3.32 6.22
N THR A 238 8.68 -4.65 6.24
CA THR A 238 8.54 -5.50 5.05
C THR A 238 7.26 -5.19 4.26
N SER A 239 6.16 -4.89 4.95
CA SER A 239 4.90 -4.56 4.29
C SER A 239 4.98 -3.20 3.58
N PHE A 240 5.70 -2.22 4.14
CA PHE A 240 5.95 -0.94 3.47
C PHE A 240 6.74 -1.16 2.17
N GLN A 241 7.85 -1.89 2.28
CA GLN A 241 8.72 -2.16 1.14
C GLN A 241 7.99 -2.90 0.01
N LEU A 242 7.25 -3.97 0.33
CA LEU A 242 6.48 -4.74 -0.64
C LEU A 242 5.40 -3.90 -1.32
N SER A 243 4.65 -3.10 -0.56
CA SER A 243 3.56 -2.29 -1.09
C SER A 243 4.06 -1.19 -2.03
N PHE A 244 5.07 -0.44 -1.61
CA PHE A 244 5.61 0.66 -2.41
C PHE A 244 6.39 0.15 -3.63
N ALA A 245 7.13 -0.96 -3.49
CA ALA A 245 7.82 -1.62 -4.62
C ALA A 245 6.82 -2.12 -5.67
N ALA A 246 5.71 -2.73 -5.25
CA ALA A 246 4.65 -3.18 -6.16
C ALA A 246 4.06 -2.02 -6.96
N VAL A 247 3.61 -0.97 -6.28
CA VAL A 247 2.95 0.18 -6.93
C VAL A 247 3.93 0.96 -7.81
N ALA A 248 5.17 1.18 -7.35
CA ALA A 248 6.21 1.82 -8.16
C ALA A 248 6.49 1.03 -9.44
N ALA A 249 6.62 -0.30 -9.35
CA ALA A 249 6.82 -1.15 -10.51
C ALA A 249 5.62 -1.13 -11.47
N ILE A 250 4.38 -1.12 -10.96
CA ILE A 250 3.19 -0.98 -11.81
C ILE A 250 3.23 0.36 -12.55
N ILE A 251 3.52 1.47 -11.88
CA ILE A 251 3.59 2.79 -12.51
C ILE A 251 4.66 2.84 -13.61
N LEU A 252 5.80 2.20 -13.39
CA LEU A 252 6.94 2.26 -14.30
C LEU A 252 6.86 1.24 -15.44
N LEU A 253 6.35 0.03 -15.18
CA LEU A 253 6.47 -1.12 -16.07
C LEU A 253 5.15 -1.51 -16.74
N CYS A 254 3.98 -1.12 -16.20
CA CYS A 254 2.71 -1.58 -16.72
C CYS A 254 2.49 -1.18 -18.19
N LYS A 255 2.73 0.09 -18.53
CA LYS A 255 2.53 0.60 -19.89
C LYS A 255 3.43 -0.09 -20.94
N PRO A 256 4.78 -0.17 -20.76
CA PRO A 256 5.63 -0.90 -21.70
C PRO A 256 5.26 -2.38 -21.81
N LEU A 257 4.85 -3.04 -20.70
CA LEU A 257 4.40 -4.43 -20.76
C LEU A 257 3.06 -4.59 -21.47
N GLU A 258 2.10 -3.66 -21.30
CA GLU A 258 0.85 -3.65 -22.05
C GLU A 258 1.11 -3.53 -23.55
N GLU A 259 2.04 -2.65 -23.96
CA GLU A 259 2.45 -2.48 -25.35
C GLU A 259 3.08 -3.77 -25.92
N MET A 260 3.93 -4.46 -25.14
CA MET A 260 4.51 -5.76 -25.53
C MET A 260 3.44 -6.86 -25.69
N LEU A 261 2.38 -6.82 -24.89
CA LEU A 261 1.28 -7.79 -24.90
C LEU A 261 0.12 -7.38 -25.81
N SER A 262 0.31 -6.41 -26.69
CA SER A 262 -0.72 -5.85 -27.57
C SER A 262 -1.37 -6.86 -28.54
N PHE A 263 -0.75 -8.04 -28.72
CA PHE A 263 -1.33 -9.16 -29.49
C PHE A 263 -2.47 -9.87 -28.75
N LEU A 264 -2.65 -9.63 -27.45
CA LEU A 264 -3.74 -10.17 -26.63
C LEU A 264 -4.94 -9.21 -26.60
N PRO A 265 -6.15 -9.71 -26.27
CA PRO A 265 -7.26 -8.82 -25.94
C PRO A 265 -6.88 -7.83 -24.85
N ARG A 266 -7.27 -6.56 -25.01
CA ARG A 266 -6.81 -5.46 -24.13
C ARG A 266 -7.00 -5.74 -22.63
N TRP A 267 -8.15 -6.31 -22.25
CA TRP A 267 -8.42 -6.65 -20.85
C TRP A 267 -7.40 -7.65 -20.27
N LEU A 268 -6.97 -8.63 -21.08
CA LEU A 268 -6.00 -9.63 -20.69
C LEU A 268 -4.58 -9.06 -20.70
N ALA A 269 -4.23 -8.26 -21.70
CA ALA A 269 -2.94 -7.56 -21.77
C ALA A 269 -2.73 -6.67 -20.54
N VAL A 270 -3.72 -5.86 -20.16
CA VAL A 270 -3.66 -5.00 -18.97
C VAL A 270 -3.54 -5.83 -17.69
N ALA A 271 -4.35 -6.87 -17.52
CA ALA A 271 -4.32 -7.71 -16.32
C ALA A 271 -2.96 -8.41 -16.14
N LEU A 272 -2.38 -8.94 -17.22
CA LEU A 272 -1.06 -9.56 -17.19
C LEU A 272 0.06 -8.53 -16.99
N ALA A 273 -0.04 -7.36 -17.63
CA ALA A 273 0.94 -6.29 -17.46
C ALA A 273 0.99 -5.80 -16.00
N VAL A 274 -0.17 -5.59 -15.36
CA VAL A 274 -0.26 -5.20 -13.95
C VAL A 274 0.31 -6.31 -13.05
N SER A 275 -0.12 -7.56 -13.25
CA SER A 275 0.35 -8.70 -12.44
C SER A 275 1.86 -8.89 -12.57
N THR A 276 2.40 -8.84 -13.79
CA THR A 276 3.84 -8.99 -14.06
C THR A 276 4.64 -7.83 -13.47
N SER A 277 4.17 -6.59 -13.64
CA SER A 277 4.81 -5.40 -13.05
C SER A 277 4.90 -5.51 -11.53
N ALA A 278 3.79 -5.84 -10.88
CA ALA A 278 3.75 -6.01 -9.43
C ALA A 278 4.70 -7.13 -8.99
N TRP A 279 4.66 -8.29 -9.66
CA TRP A 279 5.50 -9.44 -9.35
C TRP A 279 6.99 -9.09 -9.48
N VAL A 280 7.41 -8.42 -10.55
CA VAL A 280 8.80 -7.95 -10.74
C VAL A 280 9.21 -7.00 -9.62
N GLY A 281 8.34 -6.07 -9.24
CA GLY A 281 8.62 -5.10 -8.17
C GLY A 281 8.78 -5.74 -6.79
N ILE A 282 7.94 -6.72 -6.44
CA ILE A 282 7.97 -7.36 -5.12
C ILE A 282 9.05 -8.45 -5.00
N THR A 283 9.44 -9.08 -6.10
CA THR A 283 10.36 -10.25 -6.09
C THR A 283 11.67 -9.97 -5.36
N PRO A 284 12.39 -8.85 -5.55
CA PRO A 284 13.63 -8.58 -4.83
C PRO A 284 13.43 -8.51 -3.31
N VAL A 285 12.35 -7.84 -2.87
CA VAL A 285 12.01 -7.70 -1.45
C VAL A 285 11.58 -9.04 -0.85
N GLN A 286 10.80 -9.82 -1.61
CA GLN A 286 10.35 -11.15 -1.23
C GLN A 286 11.51 -12.12 -1.06
N LEU A 287 12.47 -12.09 -1.98
CA LEU A 287 13.70 -12.88 -1.89
C LEU A 287 14.52 -12.51 -0.67
N TRP A 288 14.68 -11.21 -0.42
CA TRP A 288 15.47 -10.73 0.71
C TRP A 288 14.89 -11.14 2.06
N HIS A 289 13.57 -10.95 2.26
CA HIS A 289 12.93 -11.20 3.56
C HIS A 289 12.46 -12.64 3.77
N PHE A 290 12.02 -13.31 2.71
CA PHE A 290 11.35 -14.63 2.82
C PHE A 290 12.08 -15.75 2.09
N GLY A 291 13.05 -15.44 1.24
CA GLY A 291 13.74 -16.46 0.42
C GLY A 291 12.83 -17.20 -0.56
N THR A 292 11.71 -16.59 -0.95
CA THR A 292 10.68 -17.24 -1.78
C THR A 292 10.42 -16.49 -3.07
N ILE A 293 10.13 -17.23 -4.13
CA ILE A 293 9.62 -16.70 -5.41
C ILE A 293 8.37 -17.49 -5.78
N THR A 294 7.33 -16.80 -6.24
CA THR A 294 6.05 -17.41 -6.63
C THR A 294 5.68 -17.05 -8.08
N PRO A 295 6.28 -17.69 -9.10
CA PRO A 295 5.97 -17.38 -10.49
C PRO A 295 4.50 -17.62 -10.86
N ILE A 296 3.86 -18.62 -10.23
CA ILE A 296 2.46 -18.93 -10.47
C ILE A 296 1.51 -17.78 -10.14
N ALA A 297 1.94 -16.85 -9.28
CA ALA A 297 1.16 -15.66 -8.92
C ALA A 297 0.72 -14.83 -10.14
N LEU A 298 1.52 -14.84 -11.22
CA LEU A 298 1.19 -14.11 -12.46
C LEU A 298 -0.16 -14.54 -13.03
N ILE A 299 -0.41 -15.85 -13.04
CA ILE A 299 -1.64 -16.42 -13.58
C ILE A 299 -2.71 -16.51 -12.49
N ALA A 300 -2.34 -16.90 -11.28
CA ALA A 300 -3.27 -17.03 -10.16
C ALA A 300 -3.99 -15.73 -9.85
N ASN A 301 -3.29 -14.59 -9.88
CA ASN A 301 -3.88 -13.27 -9.63
C ASN A 301 -4.97 -12.91 -10.66
N LEU A 302 -4.87 -13.37 -11.89
CA LEU A 302 -5.87 -13.13 -12.93
C LEU A 302 -7.26 -13.68 -12.55
N PHE A 303 -7.29 -14.79 -11.82
CA PHE A 303 -8.53 -15.46 -11.39
C PHE A 303 -8.91 -15.11 -9.95
N ILE A 304 -7.93 -15.09 -9.05
CA ILE A 304 -8.19 -14.96 -7.62
C ILE A 304 -8.50 -13.51 -7.25
N VAL A 305 -7.83 -12.52 -7.84
CA VAL A 305 -8.05 -11.10 -7.49
C VAL A 305 -9.49 -10.64 -7.80
N PRO A 306 -10.09 -10.91 -8.97
CA PRO A 306 -11.48 -10.54 -9.21
C PRO A 306 -12.47 -11.23 -8.26
N LEU A 307 -12.22 -12.50 -7.92
CA LEU A 307 -13.05 -13.22 -6.96
C LEU A 307 -12.90 -12.64 -5.54
N LEU A 308 -11.68 -12.24 -5.18
CA LEU A 308 -11.41 -11.57 -3.92
C LEU A 308 -12.19 -10.26 -3.81
N ASP A 309 -12.16 -9.42 -4.86
CA ASP A 309 -12.87 -8.16 -4.88
C ASP A 309 -14.37 -8.35 -4.63
N ILE A 310 -14.97 -9.34 -5.29
CA ILE A 310 -16.37 -9.69 -5.09
C ILE A 310 -16.59 -10.26 -3.68
N THR A 311 -15.69 -11.11 -3.18
CA THR A 311 -15.76 -11.70 -1.83
C THR A 311 -15.71 -10.61 -0.75
N VAL A 312 -14.82 -9.62 -0.88
CA VAL A 312 -14.71 -8.51 0.08
C VAL A 312 -15.97 -7.65 0.05
N ALA A 313 -16.47 -7.30 -1.14
CA ALA A 313 -17.68 -6.50 -1.30
C ALA A 313 -18.90 -7.19 -0.68
N LEU A 314 -19.14 -8.46 -1.03
CA LEU A 314 -20.25 -9.24 -0.48
C LEU A 314 -20.06 -9.54 1.00
N GLY A 315 -18.83 -9.78 1.46
CA GLY A 315 -18.51 -9.97 2.87
C GLY A 315 -18.84 -8.74 3.70
N LEU A 316 -18.47 -7.55 3.23
CA LEU A 316 -18.86 -6.30 3.91
C LEU A 316 -20.37 -6.10 3.92
N CYS A 317 -21.06 -6.39 2.80
CA CYS A 317 -22.52 -6.35 2.74
C CYS A 317 -23.14 -7.34 3.74
N LEU A 318 -22.61 -8.56 3.84
CA LEU A 318 -23.06 -9.57 4.81
C LEU A 318 -22.87 -9.09 6.25
N ALA A 319 -21.69 -8.56 6.58
CA ALA A 319 -21.39 -8.08 7.92
C ALA A 319 -22.34 -6.95 8.33
N LEU A 320 -22.57 -5.97 7.45
CA LEU A 320 -23.47 -4.85 7.70
C LEU A 320 -24.94 -5.30 7.74
N ALA A 321 -25.37 -6.16 6.81
CA ALA A 321 -26.74 -6.69 6.79
C ALA A 321 -27.02 -7.54 8.03
N GLY A 322 -26.04 -8.30 8.51
CA GLY A 322 -26.17 -9.09 9.74
C GLY A 322 -26.49 -8.24 10.99
N LEU A 323 -26.05 -6.98 11.02
CA LEU A 323 -26.33 -6.06 12.12
C LEU A 323 -27.75 -5.46 12.05
N TRP A 324 -28.23 -5.10 10.85
CA TRP A 324 -29.43 -4.28 10.70
C TRP A 324 -30.57 -4.94 9.93
N ALA A 325 -30.28 -5.95 9.12
CA ALA A 325 -31.24 -6.58 8.21
C ALA A 325 -30.99 -8.10 8.07
N PRO A 326 -31.30 -8.91 9.12
CA PRO A 326 -31.02 -10.35 9.13
C PRO A 326 -31.58 -11.12 7.93
N SER A 327 -32.75 -10.73 7.43
CA SER A 327 -33.37 -11.34 6.25
C SER A 327 -32.54 -11.15 4.99
N ILE A 328 -31.93 -9.97 4.81
CA ILE A 328 -31.03 -9.68 3.68
C ILE A 328 -29.73 -10.46 3.85
N ALA A 329 -29.18 -10.52 5.07
CA ALA A 329 -27.98 -11.31 5.36
C ALA A 329 -28.18 -12.77 4.96
N TRP A 330 -29.30 -13.37 5.31
CA TRP A 330 -29.64 -14.74 4.92
C TRP A 330 -29.68 -14.95 3.41
N MET A 331 -30.28 -14.00 2.67
CA MET A 331 -30.37 -14.09 1.21
C MET A 331 -28.99 -14.06 0.53
N ILE A 332 -28.06 -13.23 1.02
CA ILE A 332 -26.74 -13.08 0.39
C ILE A 332 -25.72 -14.12 0.87
N THR A 333 -25.98 -14.81 1.99
CA THR A 333 -25.06 -15.84 2.55
C THR A 333 -24.68 -16.91 1.53
N GLY A 334 -25.65 -17.42 0.76
CA GLY A 334 -25.38 -18.42 -0.26
C GLY A 334 -24.42 -17.94 -1.35
N CYS A 335 -24.57 -16.69 -1.80
CA CYS A 335 -23.68 -16.07 -2.77
C CYS A 335 -22.26 -15.87 -2.20
N VAL A 336 -22.18 -15.39 -0.94
CA VAL A 336 -20.88 -15.23 -0.24
C VAL A 336 -20.14 -16.56 -0.16
N LYS A 337 -20.81 -17.61 0.34
CA LYS A 337 -20.23 -18.97 0.44
C LYS A 337 -19.77 -19.50 -0.93
N ALA A 338 -20.59 -19.36 -1.95
CA ALA A 338 -20.27 -19.87 -3.29
C ALA A 338 -19.02 -19.21 -3.87
N ILE A 339 -18.92 -17.89 -3.80
CA ILE A 339 -17.79 -17.13 -4.37
C ILE A 339 -16.53 -17.32 -3.53
N PHE A 340 -16.65 -17.32 -2.20
CA PHE A 340 -15.54 -17.60 -1.30
C PHE A 340 -14.97 -19.00 -1.54
N ASN A 341 -15.83 -20.02 -1.58
CA ASN A 341 -15.38 -21.40 -1.80
C ASN A 341 -14.79 -21.59 -3.20
N LEU A 342 -15.34 -20.93 -4.23
CA LEU A 342 -14.73 -20.95 -5.56
C LEU A 342 -13.32 -20.34 -5.54
N MET A 343 -13.14 -19.20 -4.86
CA MET A 343 -11.82 -18.56 -4.70
C MET A 343 -10.83 -19.50 -4.00
N VAL A 344 -11.26 -20.13 -2.91
CA VAL A 344 -10.42 -21.08 -2.13
C VAL A 344 -10.04 -22.29 -2.97
N VAL A 345 -10.99 -22.89 -3.70
CA VAL A 345 -10.73 -24.03 -4.60
C VAL A 345 -9.71 -23.66 -5.68
N ILE A 346 -9.86 -22.51 -6.31
CA ILE A 346 -8.89 -22.02 -7.30
C ILE A 346 -7.51 -21.82 -6.67
N ALA A 347 -7.45 -21.25 -5.46
CA ALA A 347 -6.18 -21.07 -4.75
C ALA A 347 -5.51 -22.43 -4.42
N PHE A 348 -6.27 -23.43 -3.99
CA PHE A 348 -5.78 -24.79 -3.79
C PHE A 348 -5.25 -25.40 -5.08
N TRP A 349 -5.95 -25.22 -6.19
CA TRP A 349 -5.53 -25.75 -7.49
C TRP A 349 -4.19 -25.15 -7.93
N PHE A 350 -4.02 -23.83 -7.84
CA PHE A 350 -2.76 -23.17 -8.16
C PHE A 350 -1.63 -23.51 -7.17
N ALA A 351 -1.95 -23.70 -5.89
CA ALA A 351 -0.96 -24.07 -4.86
C ALA A 351 -0.30 -25.44 -5.09
N ASN A 352 -0.99 -26.34 -5.82
CA ASN A 352 -0.50 -27.68 -6.12
C ASN A 352 0.25 -27.80 -7.46
N ILE A 353 0.37 -26.71 -8.23
CA ILE A 353 1.13 -26.71 -9.47
C ILE A 353 2.64 -26.82 -9.15
N PRO A 354 3.33 -27.84 -9.70
CA PRO A 354 4.76 -28.00 -9.46
C PRO A 354 5.54 -26.79 -9.99
N PHE A 355 6.58 -26.37 -9.26
CA PHE A 355 7.41 -25.20 -9.54
C PHE A 355 6.68 -23.85 -9.46
N GLY A 356 5.40 -23.83 -9.08
CA GLY A 356 4.64 -22.59 -8.86
C GLY A 356 5.13 -21.77 -7.68
N TYR A 357 5.70 -22.42 -6.67
CA TYR A 357 6.29 -21.84 -5.48
C TYR A 357 7.70 -22.39 -5.31
N LEU A 358 8.69 -21.49 -5.28
CA LEU A 358 10.10 -21.83 -5.13
C LEU A 358 10.62 -21.24 -3.83
N GLN A 359 11.19 -22.06 -2.97
CA GLN A 359 11.86 -21.63 -1.75
C GLN A 359 13.37 -21.80 -1.94
N LEU A 360 14.10 -20.69 -1.85
CA LEU A 360 15.54 -20.66 -2.02
C LEU A 360 16.21 -20.68 -0.64
N TRP A 361 16.86 -21.78 -0.32
CA TRP A 361 17.50 -22.04 0.99
C TRP A 361 18.70 -21.14 1.30
N PHE A 362 19.21 -20.37 0.32
CA PHE A 362 20.45 -19.61 0.46
C PHE A 362 20.30 -18.27 1.18
N VAL A 363 19.09 -17.74 1.38
CA VAL A 363 18.86 -16.37 1.89
C VAL A 363 18.62 -16.33 3.41
N ASN A 364 18.29 -17.43 4.05
CA ASN A 364 17.95 -17.47 5.49
C ASN A 364 19.16 -17.57 6.45
N ARG A 365 20.33 -17.02 6.09
CA ARG A 365 21.54 -17.06 6.95
C ARG A 365 22.11 -15.69 7.35
N PHE A 366 21.29 -14.63 7.32
CA PHE A 366 21.71 -13.33 7.88
C PHE A 366 20.66 -12.76 8.81
#